data_ee18bc9b6c87ebcd0d37d8682fa1fcd7
#
_entry.id   ee18bc9b6c87ebcd0d37d8682fa1fcd7
#
_cell.length_a   1.000
_cell.length_b   1.000
_cell.length_c   1.000
_cell.angle_alpha   90.00
_cell.angle_beta   90.00
_cell.angle_gamma   90.00
#
_symmetry.space_group_name_H-M   'P 1'
#
loop_
_entity.id
_entity.type
_entity.pdbx_description
1 polymer ?
#
loop_
_entity_poly.entity_id
_entity_poly.type
_entity_poly.pdbx_seq_one_letter_code
_entity_poly.pdbx_strand_id
1 'polypeptide(L)' 'MNGRLNKVVMTSKIMRMKTGLYEKSWYPEWDDRQRGAANRILSNVLEVLDEYWE' A
#
# COMPACT_ATOMS: atom_id res chain seq x y z
N MET A 1 -2.82 -2.03 24.32
CA MET A 1 -3.06 -1.64 22.95
C MET A 1 -4.25 -2.39 22.38
N ASN A 2 -5.07 -1.75 21.69
CA ASN A 2 -6.34 -2.35 21.28
C ASN A 2 -6.28 -3.09 19.96
N GLY A 3 -5.21 -2.95 19.19
CA GLY A 3 -5.07 -3.68 17.95
C GLY A 3 -6.04 -3.27 16.86
N ARG A 4 -6.83 -2.26 17.09
CA ARG A 4 -7.82 -1.84 16.12
C ARG A 4 -7.17 -0.96 15.04
N LEU A 5 -7.40 -1.29 13.79
CA LEU A 5 -6.94 -0.47 12.69
C LEU A 5 -8.02 0.55 12.35
N ASN A 6 -7.61 1.76 12.04
CA ASN A 6 -8.53 2.77 11.53
C ASN A 6 -8.05 3.20 10.16
N LYS A 7 -8.82 4.09 9.52
CA LYS A 7 -8.52 4.49 8.16
C LYS A 7 -7.12 5.10 8.04
N VAL A 8 -6.75 5.92 9.01
CA VAL A 8 -5.44 6.57 8.97
C VAL A 8 -4.32 5.55 9.01
N VAL A 9 -4.43 4.58 9.93
CA VAL A 9 -3.41 3.56 10.07
C VAL A 9 -3.33 2.69 8.83
N MET A 10 -4.48 2.28 8.29
CA MET A 10 -4.51 1.44 7.11
C MET A 10 -3.91 2.17 5.90
N THR A 11 -4.27 3.43 5.72
CA THR A 11 -3.72 4.23 4.63
C THR A 11 -2.21 4.34 4.77
N SER A 12 -1.74 4.60 5.98
CA SER A 12 -0.32 4.73 6.24
C SER A 12 0.43 3.45 5.92
N LYS A 13 -0.14 2.30 6.28
CA LYS A 13 0.51 1.02 5.98
C LYS A 13 0.61 0.78 4.48
N ILE A 14 -0.44 1.10 3.74
CA ILE A 14 -0.41 0.90 2.29
C ILE A 14 0.56 1.86 1.63
N MET A 15 0.62 3.10 2.09
CA MET A 15 1.59 4.05 1.56
C MET A 15 3.02 3.58 1.80
N ARG A 16 3.25 2.95 2.95
CA ARG A 16 4.57 2.39 3.25
C ARG A 16 4.90 1.25 2.30
N MET A 17 3.92 0.44 1.94
CA MET A 17 4.14 -0.62 0.96
C MET A 17 4.53 -0.03 -0.40
N LYS A 18 3.86 1.03 -0.83
CA LYS A 18 4.18 1.67 -2.10
C LYS A 18 5.59 2.23 -2.07
N THR A 19 5.97 2.83 -0.96
CA THR A 19 7.32 3.36 -0.81
C THR A 19 8.34 2.23 -0.88
N GLY A 20 8.05 1.11 -0.22
CA GLY A 20 8.94 -0.04 -0.27
C GLY A 20 9.12 -0.58 -1.68
N LEU A 21 8.04 -0.60 -2.47
CA LEU A 21 8.14 -1.02 -3.86
C LEU A 21 9.02 -0.06 -4.65
N TYR A 22 8.81 1.22 -4.47
CA TYR A 22 9.55 2.23 -5.19
C TYR A 22 11.04 2.16 -4.88
N GLU A 23 11.38 1.96 -3.61
CA GLU A 23 12.76 1.91 -3.16
C GLU A 23 13.40 0.55 -3.37
N LYS A 24 12.60 -0.42 -3.85
CA LYS A 24 13.08 -1.78 -4.09
C LYS A 24 13.54 -2.48 -2.82
N SER A 25 13.08 -2.02 -1.67
CA SER A 25 13.35 -2.68 -0.40
C SER A 25 12.35 -3.79 -0.13
N TRP A 26 11.23 -3.77 -0.85
CA TRP A 26 10.16 -4.75 -0.71
C TRP A 26 10.13 -5.55 -2.01
N TYR A 27 10.37 -6.83 -1.91
CA TYR A 27 10.45 -7.72 -3.07
C TYR A 27 11.45 -7.20 -4.10
N PRO A 28 12.72 -7.10 -3.71
CA PRO A 28 13.72 -6.51 -4.61
C PRO A 28 13.97 -7.33 -5.88
N GLU A 29 13.55 -8.60 -5.88
CA GLU A 29 13.74 -9.45 -7.06
C GLU A 29 12.73 -9.16 -8.15
N TRP A 30 11.69 -8.38 -7.87
CA TRP A 30 10.67 -8.03 -8.87
C TRP A 30 11.25 -7.02 -9.86
N ASP A 31 10.83 -7.16 -11.12
CA ASP A 31 11.24 -6.18 -12.12
C ASP A 31 10.27 -4.99 -12.12
N ASP A 32 10.54 -4.03 -13.00
CA ASP A 32 9.75 -2.79 -13.02
C ASP A 32 8.30 -3.05 -13.39
N ARG A 33 8.06 -4.03 -14.27
CA ARG A 33 6.69 -4.37 -14.66
C ARG A 33 5.90 -4.90 -13.46
N GLN A 34 6.53 -5.80 -12.71
CA GLN A 34 5.87 -6.37 -11.55
C GLN A 34 5.61 -5.32 -10.49
N ARG A 35 6.58 -4.46 -10.26
CA ARG A 35 6.40 -3.38 -9.29
C ARG A 35 5.31 -2.42 -9.74
N GLY A 36 5.24 -2.14 -11.04
CA GLY A 36 4.20 -1.27 -11.55
C GLY A 36 2.82 -1.85 -11.35
N ALA A 37 2.68 -3.15 -11.59
CA ALA A 37 1.39 -3.80 -11.40
C ALA A 37 0.98 -3.78 -9.93
N ALA A 38 1.92 -4.08 -9.04
CA ALA A 38 1.64 -4.05 -7.60
C ALA A 38 1.28 -2.65 -7.15
N ASN A 39 2.00 -1.65 -7.64
CA ASN A 39 1.71 -0.27 -7.28
C ASN A 39 0.31 0.13 -7.72
N ARG A 40 -0.12 -0.33 -8.89
CA ARG A 40 -1.46 -0.02 -9.38
C ARG A 40 -2.52 -0.64 -8.48
N ILE A 41 -2.30 -1.88 -8.04
CA ILE A 41 -3.25 -2.54 -7.14
C ILE A 41 -3.30 -1.81 -5.81
N LEU A 42 -2.15 -1.41 -5.28
CA LEU A 42 -2.12 -0.68 -4.03
C LEU A 42 -2.83 0.66 -4.16
N SER A 43 -2.70 1.30 -5.31
CA SER A 43 -3.42 2.56 -5.55
C SER A 43 -4.93 2.32 -5.55
N ASN A 44 -5.37 1.20 -6.13
CA ASN A 44 -6.79 0.87 -6.12
C ASN A 44 -7.27 0.61 -4.70
N VAL A 45 -6.45 -0.04 -3.88
CA VAL A 45 -6.79 -0.26 -2.49
C VAL A 45 -6.92 1.06 -1.74
N LEU A 46 -6.04 2.01 -2.05
CA LEU A 46 -6.12 3.32 -1.44
C LEU A 46 -7.41 4.03 -1.82
N GLU A 47 -7.86 3.87 -3.07
CA GLU A 47 -9.12 4.44 -3.50
C GLU A 47 -10.29 3.86 -2.73
N VAL A 48 -10.25 2.54 -2.50
CA VAL A 48 -11.29 1.90 -1.71
C VAL A 48 -11.28 2.42 -0.27
N LEU A 49 -10.09 2.58 0.28
CA LEU A 49 -9.97 3.14 1.62
C LEU A 49 -10.49 4.56 1.70
N ASP A 50 -10.30 5.33 0.63
CA ASP A 50 -10.76 6.70 0.60
C ASP A 50 -12.29 6.77 0.70
N GLU A 51 -12.96 5.73 0.22
CA GLU A 51 -14.41 5.64 0.32
C GLU A 51 -14.86 5.03 1.64
N TYR A 52 -13.93 4.53 2.43
CA TYR A 52 -14.26 3.88 3.69
C TYR A 52 -14.78 4.92 4.69
N TRP A 53 -15.86 4.57 5.28
CA TRP A 53 -16.55 5.46 6.21
C TRP A 53 -16.31 4.96 7.64
N GLU A 54 -15.59 5.75 8.44
CA GLU A 54 -15.38 5.33 9.83
C GLU A 54 -15.88 6.36 10.84
#